data_b99f392ab48ca653e67820e91be8a4ac
#
_entry.id   b99f392ab48ca653e67820e91be8a4ac
#
_cell.length_a   1.000
_cell.length_b   1.000
_cell.length_c   1.000
_cell.angle_alpha   90.00
_cell.angle_beta   90.00
_cell.angle_gamma   90.00
#
_symmetry.space_group_name_H-M   'P 1'
#
loop_
_entity.id
_entity.type
_entity.pdbx_description
1 polymer ?
#
loop_
_entity_poly.entity_id
_entity_poly.type
_entity_poly.pdbx_seq_one_letter_code
_entity_poly.pdbx_strand_id
1 'polypeptide(L)'
;ISGDICMGVYDRLDAILKGKPAKIFLLIGINDVSRGTSADTIVNRIGMITQKIKQDSPKTKLYLQSVLPVTDHYKMFGGHTSRWQEVKKINEGLMYLADKENVTYIDLYSHFVDEKTGKMNIEYTNDGLHLLGKGYLKWVDIVKPYINKK
;
A
#
# COMPACT_ATOMS: atom_id res chain seq x y z
N ILE A 1 6.10 -9.01 3.44
CA ILE A 1 6.51 -9.52 4.76
C ILE A 1 5.63 -8.89 5.82
N SER A 2 5.06 -9.71 6.67
CA SER A 2 4.19 -9.25 7.77
C SER A 2 4.96 -8.32 8.71
N GLY A 3 4.32 -7.21 9.13
CA GLY A 3 4.92 -6.24 10.04
C GLY A 3 5.92 -5.28 9.43
N ASP A 4 6.13 -5.34 8.12
CA ASP A 4 7.15 -4.53 7.46
C ASP A 4 6.78 -3.05 7.36
N ILE A 5 7.81 -2.21 7.32
CA ILE A 5 7.70 -0.75 7.19
C ILE A 5 8.45 -0.29 5.94
N CYS A 6 8.21 0.96 5.52
CA CYS A 6 8.83 1.52 4.31
C CYS A 6 10.36 1.37 4.31
N MET A 7 11.04 1.69 5.41
CA MET A 7 12.50 1.60 5.46
C MET A 7 12.99 0.14 5.43
N GLY A 8 12.21 -0.80 5.94
CA GLY A 8 12.53 -2.22 5.81
C GLY A 8 12.53 -2.68 4.36
N VAL A 9 11.55 -2.23 3.58
CA VAL A 9 11.52 -2.50 2.13
C VAL A 9 12.71 -1.83 1.44
N TYR A 10 12.97 -0.57 1.76
CA TYR A 10 14.10 0.18 1.19
C TYR A 10 15.41 -0.55 1.40
N ASP A 11 15.65 -1.02 2.62
CA ASP A 11 16.91 -1.71 2.97
C ASP A 11 17.09 -3.04 2.24
N ARG A 12 16.00 -3.67 1.80
CA ARG A 12 16.04 -4.94 1.05
C ARG A 12 15.99 -4.77 -0.47
N LEU A 13 15.87 -3.54 -0.97
CA LEU A 13 15.73 -3.32 -2.41
C LEU A 13 16.89 -3.86 -3.22
N ASP A 14 18.12 -3.78 -2.73
CA ASP A 14 19.28 -4.30 -3.45
C ASP A 14 19.13 -5.79 -3.78
N ALA A 15 18.67 -6.58 -2.81
CA ALA A 15 18.41 -8.01 -3.01
C ALA A 15 17.26 -8.26 -3.99
N ILE A 16 16.18 -7.48 -3.88
CA ILE A 16 15.01 -7.60 -4.75
C ILE A 16 15.38 -7.24 -6.20
N LEU A 17 16.10 -6.14 -6.40
CA LEU A 17 16.43 -5.62 -7.72
C LEU A 17 17.56 -6.41 -8.41
N LYS A 18 18.34 -7.17 -7.65
CA LYS A 18 19.37 -8.06 -8.20
C LYS A 18 18.77 -9.07 -9.18
N GLY A 19 17.54 -9.53 -8.92
CA GLY A 19 16.82 -10.44 -9.81
C GLY A 19 16.21 -9.77 -11.04
N LYS A 20 16.31 -8.45 -11.17
CA LYS A 20 15.76 -7.66 -12.28
C LYS A 20 14.30 -8.01 -12.58
N PRO A 21 13.38 -7.87 -11.61
CA PRO A 21 11.99 -8.23 -11.82
C PRO A 21 11.36 -7.38 -12.93
N ALA A 22 10.47 -7.99 -13.72
CA ALA A 22 9.75 -7.26 -14.76
C ALA A 22 8.74 -6.27 -14.14
N LYS A 23 8.12 -6.65 -13.03
CA LYS A 23 7.11 -5.85 -12.33
C LYS A 23 7.30 -5.93 -10.83
N ILE A 24 7.04 -4.83 -10.15
CA ILE A 24 6.94 -4.78 -8.68
C ILE A 24 5.59 -4.17 -8.32
N PHE A 25 4.84 -4.87 -7.49
CA PHE A 25 3.59 -4.38 -6.88
C PHE A 25 3.89 -4.03 -5.44
N LEU A 26 3.93 -2.75 -5.12
CA LEU A 26 4.27 -2.27 -3.78
C LEU A 26 3.03 -1.90 -3.00
N LEU A 27 2.85 -2.51 -1.84
CA LEU A 27 1.82 -2.14 -0.85
C LEU A 27 2.49 -2.10 0.52
N ILE A 28 2.66 -0.90 1.06
CA ILE A 28 3.35 -0.67 2.32
C ILE A 28 2.83 0.64 2.96
N GLY A 29 2.94 0.78 4.26
CA GLY A 29 2.66 2.02 4.96
C GLY A 29 1.83 1.88 6.22
N ILE A 30 0.97 0.86 6.35
CA ILE A 30 0.10 0.75 7.52
C ILE A 30 0.89 0.49 8.82
N ASN A 31 2.00 -0.22 8.74
CA ASN A 31 2.84 -0.44 9.92
C ASN A 31 3.62 0.82 10.31
N ASP A 32 3.96 1.65 9.35
CA ASP A 32 4.51 3.00 9.63
C ASP A 32 3.49 3.84 10.39
N VAL A 33 2.22 3.80 9.99
CA VAL A 33 1.13 4.47 10.69
C VAL A 33 1.08 4.03 12.15
N SER A 34 1.15 2.72 12.40
CA SER A 34 1.09 2.17 13.76
C SER A 34 2.24 2.64 14.65
N ARG A 35 3.35 3.03 14.05
CA ARG A 35 4.53 3.56 14.76
C ARG A 35 4.48 5.08 14.94
N GLY A 36 3.39 5.71 14.55
CA GLY A 36 3.23 7.16 14.68
C GLY A 36 3.85 7.98 13.56
N THR A 37 4.31 7.35 12.49
CA THR A 37 4.89 8.06 11.35
C THR A 37 3.82 8.84 10.61
N SER A 38 4.09 10.11 10.28
CA SER A 38 3.14 10.96 9.57
C SER A 38 2.91 10.49 8.13
N ALA A 39 1.75 10.84 7.57
CA ALA A 39 1.43 10.54 6.18
C ALA A 39 2.47 11.09 5.21
N ASP A 40 2.90 12.34 5.42
CA ASP A 40 3.92 12.98 4.57
C ASP A 40 5.24 12.21 4.58
N THR A 41 5.68 11.79 5.76
CA THR A 41 6.92 11.01 5.89
C THR A 41 6.80 9.66 5.21
N ILE A 42 5.65 8.99 5.34
CA ILE A 42 5.39 7.70 4.68
C ILE A 42 5.47 7.87 3.16
N VAL A 43 4.81 8.88 2.61
CA VAL A 43 4.83 9.17 1.16
C VAL A 43 6.26 9.47 0.69
N ASN A 44 7.01 10.25 1.46
CA ASN A 44 8.41 10.54 1.15
C ASN A 44 9.27 9.28 1.12
N ARG A 45 9.07 8.37 2.06
CA ARG A 45 9.81 7.10 2.10
C ARG A 45 9.45 6.20 0.92
N ILE A 46 8.18 6.15 0.54
CA ILE A 46 7.75 5.42 -0.67
C ILE A 46 8.35 6.07 -1.92
N GLY A 47 8.47 7.41 -1.92
CA GLY A 47 9.18 8.14 -2.96
C GLY A 47 10.65 7.72 -3.08
N MET A 48 11.34 7.55 -1.96
CA MET A 48 12.72 7.04 -1.94
C MET A 48 12.81 5.64 -2.55
N ILE A 49 11.88 4.75 -2.20
CA ILE A 49 11.79 3.41 -2.78
C ILE A 49 11.60 3.50 -4.29
N THR A 50 10.67 4.34 -4.74
CA THR A 50 10.37 4.55 -6.17
C THR A 50 11.60 5.03 -6.92
N GLN A 51 12.31 6.02 -6.40
CA GLN A 51 13.53 6.56 -7.01
C GLN A 51 14.62 5.49 -7.13
N LYS A 52 14.83 4.71 -6.07
CA LYS A 52 15.83 3.66 -6.08
C LYS A 52 15.53 2.58 -7.11
N ILE A 53 14.26 2.18 -7.23
CA ILE A 53 13.84 1.20 -8.25
C ILE A 53 14.10 1.74 -9.65
N LYS A 54 13.74 2.99 -9.91
CA LYS A 54 13.94 3.62 -11.22
C LYS A 54 15.42 3.76 -11.58
N GLN A 55 16.25 4.05 -10.58
CA GLN A 55 17.70 4.21 -10.78
C GLN A 55 18.40 2.88 -11.00
N ASP A 56 18.10 1.88 -10.18
CA ASP A 56 18.83 0.61 -10.15
C ASP A 56 18.23 -0.45 -11.08
N SER A 57 16.96 -0.32 -11.45
CA SER A 57 16.26 -1.26 -12.33
C SER A 57 15.26 -0.51 -13.24
N PRO A 58 15.76 0.31 -14.18
CA PRO A 58 14.91 1.20 -14.97
C PRO A 58 13.90 0.48 -15.87
N LYS A 59 14.10 -0.81 -16.15
CA LYS A 59 13.16 -1.61 -16.94
C LYS A 59 12.03 -2.23 -16.11
N THR A 60 12.16 -2.21 -14.77
CA THR A 60 11.10 -2.72 -13.88
C THR A 60 9.90 -1.78 -13.90
N LYS A 61 8.72 -2.32 -14.16
CA LYS A 61 7.47 -1.57 -14.02
C LYS A 61 7.04 -1.59 -12.56
N LEU A 62 6.88 -0.41 -11.97
CA LEU A 62 6.43 -0.26 -10.60
C LEU A 62 4.96 0.10 -10.56
N TYR A 63 4.22 -0.62 -9.72
CA TYR A 63 2.82 -0.37 -9.41
C TYR A 63 2.71 -0.01 -7.93
N LEU A 64 2.29 1.22 -7.64
CA LEU A 64 2.02 1.67 -6.28
C LEU A 64 0.57 1.36 -5.96
N GLN A 65 0.34 0.42 -5.05
CA GLN A 65 -1.00 0.10 -4.56
C GLN A 65 -1.36 1.02 -3.41
N SER A 66 -2.60 1.52 -3.40
CA SER A 66 -3.08 2.30 -2.27
C SER A 66 -3.07 1.46 -0.99
N VAL A 67 -2.81 2.09 0.14
CA VAL A 67 -2.94 1.45 1.45
C VAL A 67 -4.41 1.10 1.65
N LEU A 68 -4.68 -0.11 2.13
CA LEU A 68 -6.04 -0.56 2.41
C LEU A 68 -6.63 0.23 3.59
N PRO A 69 -7.93 0.50 3.59
CA PRO A 69 -8.57 1.09 4.77
C PRO A 69 -8.49 0.13 5.96
N VAL A 70 -8.63 0.67 7.15
CA VAL A 70 -8.71 -0.10 8.40
C VAL A 70 -9.96 0.33 9.16
N THR A 71 -10.39 -0.47 10.14
CA THR A 71 -11.54 -0.11 10.99
C THR A 71 -11.26 -0.44 12.45
N ASP A 72 -11.67 0.46 13.33
CA ASP A 72 -11.63 0.27 14.79
C ASP A 72 -12.87 -0.45 15.35
N HIS A 73 -13.74 -0.94 14.47
CA HIS A 73 -15.00 -1.60 14.83
C HIS A 73 -14.80 -2.75 15.83
N TYR A 74 -13.73 -3.54 15.64
CA TYR A 74 -13.45 -4.71 16.48
C TYR A 74 -12.59 -4.39 17.71
N LYS A 75 -12.12 -3.14 17.83
CA LYS A 75 -11.25 -2.69 18.93
C LYS A 75 -9.95 -3.52 19.03
N MET A 76 -9.45 -3.99 17.88
CA MET A 76 -8.21 -4.75 17.75
C MET A 76 -7.19 -3.94 16.98
N PHE A 77 -5.90 -4.24 17.18
CA PHE A 77 -4.81 -3.55 16.49
C PHE A 77 -4.90 -2.03 16.58
N GLY A 78 -5.10 -1.53 17.81
CA GLY A 78 -5.38 -0.10 18.05
C GLY A 78 -4.35 0.87 17.46
N GLY A 79 -3.07 0.49 17.44
CA GLY A 79 -2.03 1.32 16.83
C GLY A 79 -2.23 1.53 15.32
N HIS A 80 -2.83 0.55 14.64
CA HIS A 80 -3.15 0.64 13.22
C HIS A 80 -4.54 1.24 13.01
N THR A 81 -5.54 0.72 13.68
CA THR A 81 -6.95 0.97 13.38
C THR A 81 -7.47 2.29 13.93
N SER A 82 -6.87 2.80 15.02
CA SER A 82 -7.27 4.09 15.60
C SER A 82 -6.91 5.28 14.70
N ARG A 83 -5.97 5.09 13.79
CA ARG A 83 -5.49 6.15 12.87
C ARG A 83 -6.03 5.95 11.46
N TRP A 84 -7.21 5.43 11.32
CA TRP A 84 -7.83 5.12 10.03
C TRP A 84 -7.90 6.33 9.08
N GLN A 85 -8.02 7.57 9.61
CA GLN A 85 -8.04 8.78 8.79
C GLN A 85 -6.72 9.03 8.05
N GLU A 86 -5.59 8.56 8.60
CA GLU A 86 -4.27 8.76 7.98
C GLU A 86 -4.14 8.02 6.65
N VAL A 87 -4.85 6.91 6.47
CA VAL A 87 -4.79 6.10 5.26
C VAL A 87 -5.19 6.92 4.03
N LYS A 88 -6.28 7.68 4.12
CA LYS A 88 -6.73 8.52 3.01
C LYS A 88 -5.67 9.56 2.62
N LYS A 89 -5.05 10.19 3.61
CA LYS A 89 -3.98 11.18 3.38
C LYS A 89 -2.79 10.56 2.67
N ILE A 90 -2.38 9.37 3.09
CA ILE A 90 -1.29 8.62 2.46
C ILE A 90 -1.64 8.36 0.99
N ASN A 91 -2.83 7.86 0.72
CA ASN A 91 -3.25 7.50 -0.63
C ASN A 91 -3.35 8.71 -1.56
N GLU A 92 -3.79 9.85 -1.07
CA GLU A 92 -3.75 11.11 -1.83
C GLU A 92 -2.32 11.47 -2.21
N GLY A 93 -1.39 11.34 -1.26
CA GLY A 93 0.04 11.56 -1.52
C GLY A 93 0.63 10.56 -2.49
N LEU A 94 0.20 9.30 -2.44
CA LEU A 94 0.67 8.26 -3.39
C LEU A 94 0.17 8.51 -4.81
N MET A 95 -1.05 9.00 -4.97
CA MET A 95 -1.58 9.38 -6.29
C MET A 95 -0.72 10.49 -6.92
N TYR A 96 -0.39 11.51 -6.13
CA TYR A 96 0.48 12.59 -6.57
C TYR A 96 1.89 12.09 -6.91
N LEU A 97 2.45 11.24 -6.06
CA LEU A 97 3.77 10.64 -6.27
C LEU A 97 3.80 9.82 -7.57
N ALA A 98 2.79 8.99 -7.78
CA ALA A 98 2.70 8.15 -8.99
C ALA A 98 2.67 8.99 -10.26
N ASP A 99 1.90 10.07 -10.26
CA ASP A 99 1.81 10.99 -11.38
C ASP A 99 3.16 11.67 -11.63
N LYS A 100 3.77 12.21 -10.58
CA LYS A 100 5.06 12.89 -10.65
C LYS A 100 6.17 11.97 -11.16
N GLU A 101 6.20 10.73 -10.69
CA GLU A 101 7.25 9.76 -11.03
C GLU A 101 6.91 8.92 -12.26
N ASN A 102 5.77 9.14 -12.87
CA ASN A 102 5.30 8.39 -14.04
C ASN A 102 5.27 6.87 -13.79
N VAL A 103 4.74 6.48 -12.65
CA VAL A 103 4.47 5.08 -12.30
C VAL A 103 2.97 4.87 -12.13
N THR A 104 2.52 3.62 -12.17
CA THR A 104 1.10 3.31 -12.11
C THR A 104 0.62 3.24 -10.67
N TYR A 105 -0.47 3.96 -10.37
CA TYR A 105 -1.19 3.85 -9.11
C TYR A 105 -2.35 2.87 -9.27
N ILE A 106 -2.50 1.92 -8.33
CA ILE A 106 -3.62 0.99 -8.29
C ILE A 106 -4.49 1.34 -7.07
N ASP A 107 -5.72 1.77 -7.33
CA ASP A 107 -6.65 2.13 -6.28
C ASP A 107 -7.33 0.88 -5.71
N LEU A 108 -6.81 0.36 -4.62
CA LEU A 108 -7.46 -0.68 -3.83
C LEU A 108 -8.45 -0.06 -2.83
N TYR A 109 -8.09 1.08 -2.26
CA TYR A 109 -8.80 1.70 -1.14
C TYR A 109 -10.29 1.88 -1.42
N SER A 110 -10.66 2.44 -2.57
CA SER A 110 -12.05 2.72 -2.90
C SER A 110 -12.91 1.46 -3.01
N HIS A 111 -12.30 0.32 -3.26
CA HIS A 111 -12.98 -0.98 -3.35
C HIS A 111 -13.25 -1.63 -2.00
N PHE A 112 -12.58 -1.19 -0.95
CA PHE A 112 -12.65 -1.79 0.39
C PHE A 112 -13.21 -0.87 1.46
N VAL A 113 -13.29 0.43 1.19
CA VAL A 113 -13.79 1.41 2.15
C VAL A 113 -15.31 1.42 2.18
N ASP A 114 -15.88 1.56 3.39
CA ASP A 114 -17.26 1.97 3.57
C ASP A 114 -17.30 3.49 3.47
N GLU A 115 -17.89 4.01 2.41
CA GLU A 115 -17.94 5.45 2.15
C GLU A 115 -18.66 6.23 3.26
N LYS A 116 -19.60 5.59 3.96
CA LYS A 116 -20.36 6.22 5.05
C LYS A 116 -19.47 6.51 6.26
N THR A 117 -18.50 5.64 6.52
CA THR A 117 -17.66 5.76 7.72
C THR A 117 -16.22 6.19 7.41
N GLY A 118 -15.74 6.00 6.18
CA GLY A 118 -14.34 6.21 5.83
C GLY A 118 -13.42 5.11 6.33
N LYS A 119 -13.97 4.02 6.85
CA LYS A 119 -13.25 2.89 7.42
C LYS A 119 -13.41 1.66 6.53
N MET A 120 -12.62 0.61 6.79
CA MET A 120 -12.77 -0.64 6.05
C MET A 120 -14.18 -1.21 6.23
N ASN A 121 -14.78 -1.64 5.13
CA ASN A 121 -16.04 -2.35 5.15
C ASN A 121 -15.88 -3.65 5.95
N ILE A 122 -16.69 -3.83 6.99
CA ILE A 122 -16.59 -4.97 7.90
C ILE A 122 -16.85 -6.31 7.22
N GLU A 123 -17.44 -6.30 6.04
CA GLU A 123 -17.61 -7.47 5.19
C GLU A 123 -16.28 -8.16 4.84
N TYR A 124 -15.18 -7.40 4.75
CA TYR A 124 -13.89 -7.90 4.28
C TYR A 124 -12.89 -8.19 5.38
N THR A 125 -13.25 -7.98 6.64
CA THR A 125 -12.32 -8.14 7.76
C THR A 125 -13.05 -8.66 9.00
N ASN A 126 -12.31 -9.33 9.90
CA ASN A 126 -12.83 -9.72 11.22
C ASN A 126 -11.97 -9.20 12.38
N ASP A 127 -10.94 -8.43 12.09
CA ASP A 127 -10.08 -7.81 13.11
C ASP A 127 -9.86 -6.32 12.88
N GLY A 128 -10.29 -5.80 11.73
CA GLY A 128 -10.17 -4.39 11.36
C GLY A 128 -8.93 -4.05 10.56
N LEU A 129 -7.98 -4.97 10.44
CA LEU A 129 -6.69 -4.74 9.76
C LEU A 129 -6.45 -5.71 8.60
N HIS A 130 -6.66 -7.02 8.82
CA HIS A 130 -6.39 -8.06 7.84
C HIS A 130 -7.64 -8.41 7.02
N LEU A 131 -7.43 -8.77 5.76
CA LEU A 131 -8.52 -9.18 4.88
C LEU A 131 -8.92 -10.64 5.13
N LEU A 132 -10.23 -10.90 5.07
CA LEU A 132 -10.77 -12.25 4.92
C LEU A 132 -10.55 -12.75 3.49
N GLY A 133 -10.75 -14.06 3.27
CA GLY A 133 -10.54 -14.70 1.96
C GLY A 133 -11.25 -13.98 0.82
N LYS A 134 -12.50 -13.55 1.00
CA LYS A 134 -13.23 -12.81 -0.04
C LYS A 134 -12.61 -11.45 -0.36
N GLY A 135 -11.97 -10.83 0.62
CA GLY A 135 -11.21 -9.59 0.40
C GLY A 135 -9.97 -9.84 -0.46
N TYR A 136 -9.25 -10.91 -0.20
CA TYR A 136 -8.11 -11.31 -1.04
C TYR A 136 -8.53 -11.65 -2.46
N LEU A 137 -9.65 -12.33 -2.66
CA LEU A 137 -10.17 -12.62 -4.00
C LEU A 137 -10.50 -11.32 -4.75
N LYS A 138 -11.11 -10.36 -4.07
CA LYS A 138 -11.39 -9.04 -4.64
C LYS A 138 -10.09 -8.32 -5.03
N TRP A 139 -9.08 -8.37 -4.18
CA TRP A 139 -7.77 -7.79 -4.46
C TRP A 139 -7.15 -8.41 -5.73
N VAL A 140 -7.17 -9.75 -5.83
CA VAL A 140 -6.69 -10.46 -7.03
C VAL A 140 -7.38 -9.95 -8.28
N ASP A 141 -8.71 -9.82 -8.26
CA ASP A 141 -9.49 -9.34 -9.40
C ASP A 141 -9.09 -7.92 -9.81
N ILE A 142 -8.79 -7.05 -8.84
CA ILE A 142 -8.40 -5.67 -9.12
C ILE A 142 -7.00 -5.62 -9.78
N VAL A 143 -6.04 -6.40 -9.29
CA VAL A 143 -4.65 -6.34 -9.78
C VAL A 143 -4.41 -7.21 -11.02
N LYS A 144 -5.25 -8.20 -11.28
CA LYS A 144 -5.09 -9.15 -12.39
C LYS A 144 -4.84 -8.50 -13.76
N PRO A 145 -5.55 -7.43 -14.16
CA PRO A 145 -5.28 -6.75 -15.43
C PRO A 145 -3.85 -6.22 -15.54
N TYR A 146 -3.28 -5.79 -14.43
CA TYR A 146 -1.90 -5.24 -14.40
C TYR A 146 -0.85 -6.35 -14.45
N ILE A 147 -1.14 -7.51 -13.87
CA ILE A 147 -0.25 -8.67 -13.92
C ILE A 147 -0.13 -9.18 -15.34
N ASN A 148 -1.25 -9.26 -16.06
CA ASN A 148 -1.32 -9.82 -17.41
C ASN A 148 -0.90 -8.84 -18.52
N LYS A 149 -0.81 -7.55 -18.21
CA LYS A 149 -0.41 -6.51 -19.16
C LYS A 149 1.10 -6.60 -19.43
N LYS A 150 1.47 -6.63 -20.70
CA LYS A 150 2.88 -6.62 -21.10
C LYS A 150 3.52 -5.25 -21.00
#